data_aa6fdbd71c48b80a73c6b9e86256e221
#
_entry.id   aa6fdbd71c48b80a73c6b9e86256e221
#
_cell.length_a   1.000
_cell.length_b   1.000
_cell.length_c   1.000
_cell.angle_alpha   90.00
_cell.angle_beta   90.00
_cell.angle_gamma   90.00
#
_symmetry.space_group_name_H-M   'P 1'
#
loop_
_entity.id
_entity.type
_entity.pdbx_description
1 polymer ?
#
loop_
_entity_poly.entity_id
_entity_poly.type
_entity_poly.pdbx_seq_one_letter_code
_entity_poly.pdbx_strand_id
1 'polypeptide(L)'
;MIDDEKREITAAGKRIEIFGGMQSDRKIELPLVIYHAVHGEGSRVWEECRNIKCPPFLFAVINDVNWNKEMSPWEIPPIFSNDEACSGGADAYLTKLTDEIMPAVYGAASIAGAAGGTTLAGDWVSCSASYDGIKTPGRVFLAGYSLAGLFAVYAAYRTDLFSGIISASGSLWYPDIMEFIKSHQISHNINSVYLSLGDKERRTRNPLLAQVEDNTIEVERYLCAQGINTIYESNPGNHYRDAELRVARGIRWTLII
;
A
#
# COMPACT_ATOMS: atom_id res chain seq x y z
N MET A 1 1.21 -23.29 0.74
CA MET A 1 1.44 -22.72 -0.61
C MET A 1 0.46 -21.58 -0.79
N ILE A 2 0.89 -20.47 -1.35
CA ILE A 2 0.02 -19.37 -1.76
C ILE A 2 -0.72 -19.87 -3.01
N ASP A 3 -2.05 -19.72 -3.04
CA ASP A 3 -2.90 -20.17 -4.15
C ASP A 3 -2.72 -19.25 -5.38
N ASP A 4 -2.84 -19.80 -6.59
CA ASP A 4 -2.66 -19.07 -7.86
C ASP A 4 -3.97 -18.44 -8.38
N GLU A 5 -5.03 -18.45 -7.60
CA GLU A 5 -6.30 -17.88 -8.02
C GLU A 5 -6.17 -16.35 -8.17
N LYS A 6 -6.48 -15.86 -9.37
CA LYS A 6 -6.53 -14.44 -9.71
C LYS A 6 -7.94 -14.06 -10.12
N ARG A 7 -8.43 -12.94 -9.58
CA ARG A 7 -9.70 -12.31 -9.97
C ARG A 7 -9.47 -10.88 -10.40
N GLU A 8 -10.36 -10.37 -11.21
CA GLU A 8 -10.34 -8.97 -11.64
C GLU A 8 -11.72 -8.36 -11.40
N ILE A 9 -11.73 -7.17 -10.82
CA ILE A 9 -12.93 -6.35 -10.62
C ILE A 9 -12.65 -4.91 -11.04
N THR A 10 -13.70 -4.11 -11.17
CA THR A 10 -13.61 -2.67 -11.40
C THR A 10 -14.39 -1.94 -10.30
N ALA A 11 -13.75 -0.96 -9.65
CA ALA A 11 -14.38 -0.10 -8.65
C ALA A 11 -13.78 1.32 -8.73
N ALA A 12 -14.60 2.35 -8.57
CA ALA A 12 -14.21 3.76 -8.61
C ALA A 12 -13.38 4.14 -9.86
N GLY A 13 -13.64 3.48 -11.01
CA GLY A 13 -12.89 3.66 -12.25
C GLY A 13 -11.48 3.05 -12.26
N LYS A 14 -11.16 2.20 -11.30
CA LYS A 14 -9.88 1.46 -11.21
C LYS A 14 -10.09 -0.02 -11.53
N ARG A 15 -9.14 -0.60 -12.26
CA ARG A 15 -9.03 -2.05 -12.45
C ARG A 15 -8.26 -2.64 -11.27
N ILE A 16 -8.81 -3.63 -10.62
CA ILE A 16 -8.27 -4.23 -9.42
C ILE A 16 -8.08 -5.72 -9.64
N GLU A 17 -6.86 -6.19 -9.47
CA GLU A 17 -6.50 -7.59 -9.53
C GLU A 17 -6.35 -8.12 -8.11
N ILE A 18 -7.07 -9.20 -7.79
CA ILE A 18 -7.02 -9.83 -6.47
C ILE A 18 -6.38 -11.19 -6.62
N PHE A 19 -5.28 -11.41 -5.92
CA PHE A 19 -4.52 -12.65 -5.90
C PHE A 19 -4.67 -13.32 -4.52
N GLY A 20 -4.56 -14.64 -4.51
CA GLY A 20 -4.70 -15.46 -3.32
C GLY A 20 -6.08 -16.08 -3.23
N GLY A 21 -6.09 -17.40 -2.97
CA GLY A 21 -7.32 -18.17 -2.84
C GLY A 21 -7.88 -18.07 -1.45
N MET A 22 -9.19 -17.97 -1.39
CA MET A 22 -9.95 -18.34 -0.21
C MET A 22 -10.20 -19.84 -0.28
N GLN A 23 -9.44 -20.61 0.47
CA GLN A 23 -9.80 -22.00 0.68
C GLN A 23 -11.12 -22.02 1.45
N SER A 24 -12.18 -22.48 0.79
CA SER A 24 -13.56 -22.47 1.26
C SER A 24 -13.81 -23.17 2.61
N ASP A 25 -12.86 -23.94 3.11
CA ASP A 25 -13.00 -24.76 4.31
C ASP A 25 -12.25 -24.22 5.55
N ARG A 26 -11.50 -23.12 5.43
CA ARG A 26 -10.77 -22.55 6.56
C ARG A 26 -11.48 -21.32 7.11
N LYS A 27 -11.89 -21.37 8.38
CA LYS A 27 -12.34 -20.24 9.19
C LYS A 27 -11.21 -19.22 9.49
N ILE A 28 -10.16 -19.17 8.66
CA ILE A 28 -8.99 -18.30 8.87
C ILE A 28 -9.20 -17.04 8.05
N GLU A 29 -9.32 -15.92 8.72
CA GLU A 29 -9.32 -14.61 8.10
C GLU A 29 -7.90 -14.29 7.64
N LEU A 30 -7.68 -14.28 6.31
CA LEU A 30 -6.40 -13.90 5.74
C LEU A 30 -6.20 -12.39 5.85
N PRO A 31 -5.00 -11.90 6.16
CA PRO A 31 -4.68 -10.48 6.04
C PRO A 31 -4.79 -10.03 4.58
N LEU A 32 -5.18 -8.77 4.38
CA LEU A 32 -5.25 -8.14 3.06
C LEU A 32 -4.11 -7.13 2.90
N VAL A 33 -3.39 -7.22 1.80
CA VAL A 33 -2.42 -6.21 1.37
C VAL A 33 -2.97 -5.50 0.14
N ILE A 34 -3.10 -4.18 0.22
CA ILE A 34 -3.44 -3.29 -0.89
C ILE A 34 -2.14 -2.76 -1.48
N TYR A 35 -2.00 -2.81 -2.80
CA TYR A 35 -0.84 -2.30 -3.52
C TYR A 35 -1.26 -1.47 -4.73
N HIS A 36 -0.60 -0.32 -4.92
CA HIS A 36 -0.83 0.56 -6.07
C HIS A 36 0.24 0.29 -7.14
N ALA A 37 -0.21 -0.14 -8.31
CA ALA A 37 0.63 -0.44 -9.46
C ALA A 37 0.62 0.69 -10.49
N VAL A 38 1.76 0.94 -11.13
CA VAL A 38 1.90 1.91 -12.24
C VAL A 38 1.56 1.25 -13.58
N HIS A 39 2.19 0.11 -13.87
CA HIS A 39 2.17 -0.54 -15.17
C HIS A 39 1.92 -2.06 -15.08
N GLY A 40 1.11 -2.51 -14.12
CA GLY A 40 0.75 -3.93 -13.99
C GLY A 40 1.84 -4.82 -13.37
N GLU A 41 2.75 -4.24 -12.59
CA GLU A 41 3.79 -4.97 -11.85
C GLU A 41 3.26 -5.85 -10.73
N GLY A 42 1.98 -5.76 -10.40
CA GLY A 42 1.36 -6.52 -9.31
C GLY A 42 1.57 -8.04 -9.42
N SER A 43 1.47 -8.60 -10.63
CA SER A 43 1.74 -10.03 -10.87
C SER A 43 3.18 -10.41 -10.54
N ARG A 44 4.16 -9.53 -10.82
CA ARG A 44 5.58 -9.76 -10.49
C ARG A 44 5.83 -9.67 -8.98
N VAL A 45 5.18 -8.71 -8.30
CA VAL A 45 5.23 -8.64 -6.83
C VAL A 45 4.65 -9.92 -6.21
N TRP A 46 3.53 -10.41 -6.74
CA TRP A 46 2.92 -11.67 -6.30
C TRP A 46 3.86 -12.87 -6.48
N GLU A 47 4.52 -12.96 -7.64
CA GLU A 47 5.52 -14.00 -7.92
C GLU A 47 6.70 -13.92 -6.94
N GLU A 48 7.23 -12.73 -6.67
CA GLU A 48 8.29 -12.55 -5.68
C GLU A 48 7.83 -12.94 -4.26
N CYS A 49 6.61 -12.63 -3.87
CA CYS A 49 6.04 -13.09 -2.59
C CYS A 49 6.02 -14.62 -2.49
N ARG A 50 5.73 -15.31 -3.59
CA ARG A 50 5.79 -16.78 -3.66
C ARG A 50 7.21 -17.29 -3.56
N ASN A 51 8.14 -16.69 -4.30
CA ASN A 51 9.56 -17.05 -4.34
C ASN A 51 10.20 -16.97 -2.95
N ILE A 52 9.90 -15.91 -2.20
CA ILE A 52 10.43 -15.71 -0.84
C ILE A 52 9.57 -16.34 0.26
N LYS A 53 8.51 -17.11 -0.12
CA LYS A 53 7.64 -17.86 0.79
C LYS A 53 6.93 -16.95 1.82
N CYS A 54 6.23 -15.93 1.36
CA CYS A 54 5.34 -15.15 2.21
C CYS A 54 4.27 -16.06 2.86
N PRO A 55 3.83 -15.76 4.10
CA PRO A 55 2.63 -16.39 4.67
C PRO A 55 1.42 -16.18 3.76
N PRO A 56 0.34 -16.98 3.87
CA PRO A 56 -0.89 -16.78 3.10
C PRO A 56 -1.53 -15.43 3.38
N PHE A 57 -1.94 -14.71 2.32
CA PHE A 57 -2.62 -13.41 2.38
C PHE A 57 -3.44 -13.17 1.11
N LEU A 58 -4.34 -12.20 1.15
CA LEU A 58 -5.00 -11.64 -0.02
C LEU A 58 -4.21 -10.44 -0.50
N PHE A 59 -4.00 -10.33 -1.81
CA PHE A 59 -3.25 -9.25 -2.42
C PHE A 59 -4.11 -8.54 -3.46
N ALA A 60 -4.56 -7.32 -3.15
CA ALA A 60 -5.34 -6.50 -4.06
C ALA A 60 -4.45 -5.42 -4.70
N VAL A 61 -4.28 -5.53 -6.00
CA VAL A 61 -3.48 -4.62 -6.83
C VAL A 61 -4.40 -3.65 -7.54
N ILE A 62 -4.26 -2.37 -7.21
CA ILE A 62 -5.02 -1.28 -7.82
C ILE A 62 -4.21 -0.72 -8.99
N ASN A 63 -4.75 -0.86 -10.19
CA ASN A 63 -4.17 -0.34 -11.43
C ASN A 63 -4.86 0.97 -11.85
N ASP A 64 -4.38 1.57 -12.94
CA ASP A 64 -4.94 2.78 -13.54
C ASP A 64 -4.94 4.00 -12.61
N VAL A 65 -3.93 4.08 -11.74
CA VAL A 65 -3.72 5.16 -10.78
C VAL A 65 -3.21 6.41 -11.51
N ASN A 66 -3.81 7.55 -11.27
CA ASN A 66 -3.24 8.84 -11.69
C ASN A 66 -2.11 9.21 -10.73
N TRP A 67 -0.90 8.80 -11.10
CA TRP A 67 0.26 8.75 -10.21
C TRP A 67 0.59 10.08 -9.54
N ASN A 68 0.77 11.14 -10.34
CA ASN A 68 1.16 12.45 -9.82
C ASN A 68 0.04 13.18 -9.09
N LYS A 69 -1.22 12.75 -9.28
CA LYS A 69 -2.37 13.31 -8.59
C LYS A 69 -2.72 12.52 -7.34
N GLU A 70 -2.98 11.21 -7.50
CA GLU A 70 -3.60 10.40 -6.46
C GLU A 70 -2.60 9.94 -5.39
N MET A 71 -1.29 9.89 -5.72
CA MET A 71 -0.24 9.49 -4.79
C MET A 71 0.48 10.66 -4.12
N SER A 72 0.12 11.91 -4.44
CA SER A 72 0.76 13.10 -3.88
C SER A 72 -0.12 13.76 -2.80
N PRO A 73 0.42 14.01 -1.59
CA PRO A 73 -0.31 14.64 -0.49
C PRO A 73 -0.78 16.07 -0.79
N TRP A 74 0.06 16.87 -1.43
CA TRP A 74 -0.19 18.26 -1.83
C TRP A 74 0.52 18.60 -3.12
N GLU A 75 0.26 19.78 -3.64
CA GLU A 75 0.86 20.25 -4.90
C GLU A 75 2.34 20.60 -4.72
N ILE A 76 3.16 20.13 -5.66
CA ILE A 76 4.54 20.57 -5.84
C ILE A 76 4.85 20.75 -7.33
N PRO A 77 5.77 21.69 -7.68
CA PRO A 77 6.23 21.84 -9.06
C PRO A 77 6.92 20.56 -9.56
N PRO A 78 7.07 20.42 -10.88
CA PRO A 78 7.81 19.31 -11.47
C PRO A 78 9.22 19.18 -10.87
N ILE A 79 9.61 17.95 -10.55
CA ILE A 79 10.95 17.64 -10.02
C ILE A 79 12.04 17.77 -11.10
N PHE A 80 11.70 17.40 -12.33
CA PHE A 80 12.52 17.60 -13.52
C PHE A 80 11.74 18.41 -14.55
N SER A 81 12.45 19.13 -15.41
CA SER A 81 11.87 20.09 -16.36
C SER A 81 10.84 19.48 -17.33
N ASN A 82 10.88 18.18 -17.55
CA ASN A 82 9.98 17.45 -18.46
C ASN A 82 8.91 16.61 -17.71
N ASP A 83 8.87 16.66 -16.40
CA ASP A 83 7.89 15.95 -15.61
C ASP A 83 6.59 16.75 -15.46
N GLU A 84 5.51 16.05 -15.18
CA GLU A 84 4.27 16.67 -14.70
C GLU A 84 4.37 17.00 -13.22
N ALA A 85 3.74 18.14 -12.83
CA ALA A 85 3.60 18.52 -11.43
C ALA A 85 2.79 17.47 -10.64
N CYS A 86 3.12 17.29 -9.37
CA CYS A 86 2.24 16.59 -8.45
C CYS A 86 1.12 17.54 -8.03
N SER A 87 -0.13 17.12 -8.12
CA SER A 87 -1.29 18.01 -7.94
C SER A 87 -2.05 17.85 -6.63
N GLY A 88 -1.58 17.03 -5.69
CA GLY A 88 -2.10 17.00 -4.32
C GLY A 88 -3.50 16.38 -4.16
N GLY A 89 -3.76 15.25 -4.80
CA GLY A 89 -5.07 14.59 -4.77
C GLY A 89 -5.20 13.40 -3.82
N ALA A 90 -4.20 13.17 -2.95
CA ALA A 90 -4.16 11.98 -2.09
C ALA A 90 -5.37 11.87 -1.15
N ASP A 91 -5.85 12.96 -0.55
CA ASP A 91 -7.02 12.91 0.34
C ASP A 91 -8.30 12.48 -0.40
N ALA A 92 -8.55 13.05 -1.58
CA ALA A 92 -9.71 12.67 -2.39
C ALA A 92 -9.61 11.21 -2.88
N TYR A 93 -8.40 10.75 -3.18
CA TYR A 93 -8.17 9.37 -3.55
C TYR A 93 -8.31 8.43 -2.34
N LEU A 94 -7.81 8.81 -1.17
CA LEU A 94 -7.96 8.03 0.06
C LEU A 94 -9.44 7.82 0.41
N THR A 95 -10.27 8.85 0.25
CA THR A 95 -11.73 8.72 0.40
C THR A 95 -12.31 7.69 -0.58
N LYS A 96 -11.92 7.73 -1.87
CA LYS A 96 -12.35 6.70 -2.82
C LYS A 96 -11.84 5.31 -2.46
N LEU A 97 -10.61 5.22 -1.96
CA LEU A 97 -10.02 3.96 -1.52
C LEU A 97 -10.84 3.36 -0.39
N THR A 98 -11.17 4.16 0.65
CA THR A 98 -11.92 3.70 1.82
C THR A 98 -13.38 3.41 1.51
N ASP A 99 -14.04 4.28 0.76
CA ASP A 99 -15.50 4.28 0.65
C ASP A 99 -16.04 3.49 -0.54
N GLU A 100 -15.22 3.29 -1.59
CA GLU A 100 -15.64 2.62 -2.82
C GLU A 100 -14.80 1.37 -3.14
N ILE A 101 -13.46 1.49 -3.12
CA ILE A 101 -12.56 0.42 -3.56
C ILE A 101 -12.50 -0.70 -2.53
N MET A 102 -12.26 -0.37 -1.26
CA MET A 102 -12.14 -1.38 -0.21
C MET A 102 -13.41 -2.22 -0.03
N PRO A 103 -14.62 -1.64 -0.01
CA PRO A 103 -15.87 -2.40 -0.02
C PRO A 103 -15.98 -3.39 -1.19
N ALA A 104 -15.62 -2.96 -2.40
CA ALA A 104 -15.65 -3.83 -3.58
C ALA A 104 -14.64 -4.98 -3.47
N VAL A 105 -13.44 -4.71 -2.95
CA VAL A 105 -12.41 -5.75 -2.69
C VAL A 105 -12.92 -6.74 -1.64
N TYR A 106 -13.52 -6.28 -0.55
CA TYR A 106 -14.10 -7.15 0.48
C TYR A 106 -15.23 -8.02 -0.06
N GLY A 107 -16.11 -7.43 -0.87
CA GLY A 107 -17.20 -8.16 -1.53
C GLY A 107 -16.67 -9.26 -2.44
N ALA A 108 -15.71 -8.95 -3.30
CA ALA A 108 -15.07 -9.91 -4.20
C ALA A 108 -14.30 -11.00 -3.45
N ALA A 109 -13.66 -10.65 -2.34
CA ALA A 109 -12.97 -11.59 -1.47
C ALA A 109 -13.93 -12.53 -0.73
N SER A 110 -15.11 -12.06 -0.32
CA SER A 110 -16.10 -12.83 0.41
C SER A 110 -16.88 -13.83 -0.47
N ILE A 111 -17.16 -13.48 -1.73
CA ILE A 111 -17.87 -14.35 -2.69
C ILE A 111 -17.10 -15.66 -2.97
N ALA A 112 -15.80 -15.66 -2.79
CA ALA A 112 -14.98 -16.86 -2.95
C ALA A 112 -15.23 -17.94 -1.88
N GLY A 113 -15.74 -17.57 -0.71
CA GLY A 113 -16.11 -18.50 0.36
C GLY A 113 -17.53 -19.07 0.25
N ALA A 114 -18.36 -18.55 -0.66
CA ALA A 114 -19.74 -18.96 -0.88
C ALA A 114 -19.93 -19.47 -2.31
N ALA A 115 -19.53 -20.70 -2.58
CA ALA A 115 -19.97 -21.40 -3.78
C ALA A 115 -21.49 -21.62 -3.71
N GLY A 116 -22.26 -20.70 -4.26
CA GLY A 116 -23.71 -20.79 -4.40
C GLY A 116 -24.46 -19.56 -3.90
N GLY A 117 -24.63 -18.54 -4.74
CA GLY A 117 -25.54 -17.43 -4.40
C GLY A 117 -25.30 -16.17 -5.22
N THR A 118 -26.16 -15.99 -6.17
CA THR A 118 -26.64 -14.80 -6.90
C THR A 118 -25.95 -13.46 -6.61
N THR A 119 -25.40 -12.85 -7.65
CA THR A 119 -25.04 -11.43 -7.81
C THR A 119 -26.12 -10.51 -7.24
N LEU A 120 -25.76 -9.72 -6.24
CA LEU A 120 -26.57 -8.54 -5.85
C LEU A 120 -25.86 -7.30 -6.36
N ALA A 121 -26.45 -6.74 -7.42
CA ALA A 121 -26.19 -5.35 -7.81
C ALA A 121 -27.06 -4.45 -6.94
N GLY A 122 -26.46 -3.41 -6.35
CA GLY A 122 -27.14 -2.24 -5.80
C GLY A 122 -27.45 -2.32 -4.31
N ASP A 123 -26.72 -1.60 -3.54
CA ASP A 123 -27.10 -0.60 -2.53
C ASP A 123 -25.90 -0.37 -1.60
N TRP A 124 -25.37 0.83 -1.65
CA TRP A 124 -24.16 1.25 -0.95
C TRP A 124 -24.49 1.72 0.47
N VAL A 125 -23.81 1.23 1.47
CA VAL A 125 -23.94 1.66 2.87
C VAL A 125 -22.63 2.30 3.32
N SER A 126 -22.74 3.47 3.96
CA SER A 126 -21.62 4.27 4.45
C SER A 126 -20.78 3.57 5.52
N CYS A 127 -19.50 3.89 5.57
CA CYS A 127 -18.39 3.26 6.30
C CYS A 127 -18.44 3.33 7.84
N SER A 128 -19.59 3.21 8.47
CA SER A 128 -19.72 3.00 9.92
C SER A 128 -20.60 1.79 10.28
N ALA A 129 -20.99 0.99 9.30
CA ALA A 129 -21.82 -0.19 9.49
C ALA A 129 -20.97 -1.46 9.29
N SER A 130 -21.02 -2.36 10.26
CA SER A 130 -20.71 -3.76 10.05
C SER A 130 -21.35 -4.20 8.74
N TYR A 131 -20.54 -4.59 7.77
CA TYR A 131 -21.02 -5.16 6.51
C TYR A 131 -21.79 -6.44 6.85
N ASP A 132 -23.12 -6.36 6.85
CA ASP A 132 -23.98 -7.50 7.18
C ASP A 132 -23.63 -8.69 6.26
N GLY A 133 -22.95 -9.68 6.83
CA GLY A 133 -22.58 -10.93 6.18
C GLY A 133 -21.25 -10.93 5.41
N ILE A 134 -20.53 -9.81 5.27
CA ILE A 134 -19.19 -9.79 4.64
C ILE A 134 -18.13 -9.88 5.75
N LYS A 135 -17.33 -10.94 5.73
CA LYS A 135 -16.16 -11.04 6.62
C LYS A 135 -15.07 -10.08 6.12
N THR A 136 -14.81 -9.06 6.89
CA THR A 136 -13.65 -8.18 6.65
C THR A 136 -12.36 -8.87 7.07
N PRO A 137 -11.23 -8.66 6.37
CA PRO A 137 -9.93 -9.13 6.82
C PRO A 137 -9.61 -8.59 8.21
N GLY A 138 -9.06 -9.42 9.08
CA GLY A 138 -8.70 -9.00 10.44
C GLY A 138 -7.57 -7.97 10.48
N ARG A 139 -6.68 -7.96 9.46
CA ARG A 139 -5.60 -6.98 9.30
C ARG A 139 -5.53 -6.52 7.85
N VAL A 140 -5.41 -5.22 7.64
CA VAL A 140 -5.25 -4.60 6.32
C VAL A 140 -3.94 -3.82 6.29
N PHE A 141 -3.16 -4.05 5.25
CA PHE A 141 -1.87 -3.39 5.05
C PHE A 141 -1.89 -2.61 3.74
N LEU A 142 -1.24 -1.45 3.72
CA LEU A 142 -1.07 -0.64 2.53
C LEU A 142 0.39 -0.68 2.08
N ALA A 143 0.61 -1.13 0.85
CA ALA A 143 1.93 -1.24 0.25
C ALA A 143 2.05 -0.30 -0.95
N GLY A 144 3.20 0.33 -1.10
CA GLY A 144 3.51 1.17 -2.24
C GLY A 144 4.99 1.26 -2.54
N TYR A 145 5.29 1.58 -3.80
CA TYR A 145 6.61 1.88 -4.30
C TYR A 145 6.70 3.34 -4.74
N SER A 146 7.83 4.02 -4.52
CA SER A 146 8.03 5.40 -4.96
C SER A 146 6.98 6.37 -4.38
N LEU A 147 6.22 7.12 -5.20
CA LEU A 147 5.13 7.98 -4.73
C LEU A 147 4.01 7.21 -4.02
N ALA A 148 3.73 5.95 -4.43
CA ALA A 148 2.78 5.12 -3.69
C ALA A 148 3.32 4.70 -2.31
N GLY A 149 4.64 4.60 -2.14
CA GLY A 149 5.28 4.44 -0.84
C GLY A 149 5.13 5.68 0.05
N LEU A 150 5.22 6.88 -0.53
CA LEU A 150 4.89 8.15 0.13
C LEU A 150 3.41 8.19 0.53
N PHE A 151 2.51 7.82 -0.40
CA PHE A 151 1.07 7.76 -0.13
C PHE A 151 0.76 6.79 1.02
N ALA A 152 1.42 5.63 1.10
CA ALA A 152 1.23 4.69 2.20
C ALA A 152 1.60 5.31 3.56
N VAL A 153 2.73 6.04 3.62
CA VAL A 153 3.10 6.80 4.84
C VAL A 153 2.07 7.87 5.15
N TYR A 154 1.66 8.66 4.15
CA TYR A 154 0.65 9.71 4.32
C TYR A 154 -0.68 9.15 4.83
N ALA A 155 -1.18 8.08 4.23
CA ALA A 155 -2.44 7.44 4.60
C ALA A 155 -2.46 6.94 6.06
N ALA A 156 -1.32 6.54 6.61
CA ALA A 156 -1.19 6.14 8.01
C ALA A 156 -1.53 7.26 9.03
N TYR A 157 -1.50 8.51 8.59
CA TYR A 157 -1.87 9.69 9.38
C TYR A 157 -3.28 10.21 9.08
N ARG A 158 -3.97 9.63 8.09
CA ARG A 158 -5.26 10.15 7.58
C ARG A 158 -6.44 9.20 7.81
N THR A 159 -6.18 7.93 8.10
CA THR A 159 -7.24 6.93 8.30
C THR A 159 -6.80 5.85 9.30
N ASP A 160 -7.77 5.28 10.01
CA ASP A 160 -7.57 4.16 10.93
C ASP A 160 -7.77 2.79 10.25
N LEU A 161 -7.88 2.76 8.92
CA LEU A 161 -8.16 1.54 8.17
C LEU A 161 -7.02 0.52 8.22
N PHE A 162 -5.76 0.99 8.25
CA PHE A 162 -4.60 0.13 8.08
C PHE A 162 -3.98 -0.29 9.41
N SER A 163 -3.56 -1.56 9.49
CA SER A 163 -2.81 -2.11 10.61
C SER A 163 -1.29 -1.91 10.46
N GLY A 164 -0.83 -1.60 9.27
CA GLY A 164 0.56 -1.29 8.97
C GLY A 164 0.76 -0.91 7.52
N ILE A 165 1.96 -0.39 7.21
CA ILE A 165 2.33 0.10 5.89
C ILE A 165 3.66 -0.46 5.41
N ILE A 166 3.79 -0.58 4.09
CA ILE A 166 4.99 -0.96 3.38
C ILE A 166 5.34 0.15 2.40
N SER A 167 6.41 0.88 2.66
CA SER A 167 6.93 1.96 1.83
C SER A 167 8.28 1.53 1.23
N ALA A 168 8.25 0.91 0.06
CA ALA A 168 9.44 0.48 -0.64
C ALA A 168 9.92 1.61 -1.57
N SER A 169 11.18 2.02 -1.43
CA SER A 169 11.76 3.19 -2.15
C SER A 169 10.85 4.42 -2.11
N GLY A 170 10.15 4.62 -0.98
CA GLY A 170 9.16 5.68 -0.81
C GLY A 170 9.76 7.06 -1.03
N SER A 171 9.01 7.93 -1.70
CA SER A 171 9.45 9.29 -2.06
C SER A 171 9.48 10.23 -0.85
N LEU A 172 10.15 9.85 0.24
CA LEU A 172 10.24 10.63 1.48
C LEU A 172 11.16 11.87 1.35
N TRP A 173 11.66 12.13 0.14
CA TRP A 173 12.22 13.42 -0.27
C TRP A 173 11.15 14.49 -0.54
N TYR A 174 9.86 14.14 -0.52
CA TYR A 174 8.76 15.05 -0.87
C TYR A 174 8.78 16.27 0.05
N PRO A 175 8.70 17.51 -0.49
CA PRO A 175 8.72 18.72 0.32
C PRO A 175 7.71 18.68 1.46
N ASP A 176 8.11 19.15 2.63
CA ASP A 176 7.29 19.28 3.86
C ASP A 176 6.76 17.96 4.46
N ILE A 177 7.09 16.78 3.88
CA ILE A 177 6.64 15.50 4.42
C ILE A 177 7.14 15.25 5.86
N MET A 178 8.35 15.66 6.17
CA MET A 178 8.93 15.51 7.51
C MET A 178 8.24 16.40 8.54
N GLU A 179 7.85 17.62 8.14
CA GLU A 179 7.06 18.52 8.97
C GLU A 179 5.66 17.94 9.22
N PHE A 180 5.01 17.44 8.16
CA PHE A 180 3.73 16.76 8.26
C PHE A 180 3.78 15.57 9.25
N ILE A 181 4.74 14.67 9.10
CA ILE A 181 4.91 13.48 9.96
C ILE A 181 5.08 13.90 11.44
N LYS A 182 5.85 14.94 11.72
CA LYS A 182 6.14 15.38 13.09
C LYS A 182 5.02 16.21 13.72
N SER A 183 4.19 16.87 12.92
CA SER A 183 3.08 17.72 13.39
C SER A 183 1.74 17.00 13.52
N HIS A 184 1.63 15.79 12.99
CA HIS A 184 0.40 14.99 13.03
C HIS A 184 0.60 13.71 13.85
N GLN A 185 -0.49 13.19 14.39
CA GLN A 185 -0.48 11.91 15.08
C GLN A 185 -0.77 10.79 14.08
N ILE A 186 0.08 9.77 14.06
CA ILE A 186 -0.17 8.56 13.28
C ILE A 186 -1.36 7.78 13.87
N SER A 187 -2.11 7.08 13.03
CA SER A 187 -3.23 6.25 13.47
C SER A 187 -2.79 5.25 14.54
N HIS A 188 -3.59 5.12 15.58
CA HIS A 188 -3.36 4.15 16.67
C HIS A 188 -3.49 2.68 16.21
N ASN A 189 -4.06 2.43 15.04
CA ASN A 189 -4.16 1.10 14.44
C ASN A 189 -2.86 0.67 13.75
N ILE A 190 -1.97 1.62 13.42
CA ILE A 190 -0.66 1.31 12.83
C ILE A 190 0.25 0.72 13.89
N ASN A 191 0.57 -0.56 13.73
CA ASN A 191 1.48 -1.28 14.62
C ASN A 191 2.80 -1.68 13.93
N SER A 192 2.87 -1.58 12.61
CA SER A 192 4.04 -1.97 11.84
C SER A 192 4.29 -1.07 10.63
N VAL A 193 5.55 -0.68 10.42
CA VAL A 193 5.99 0.13 9.29
C VAL A 193 7.28 -0.45 8.71
N TYR A 194 7.21 -0.87 7.44
CA TYR A 194 8.39 -1.29 6.69
C TYR A 194 8.81 -0.18 5.74
N LEU A 195 10.08 0.22 5.84
CA LEU A 195 10.71 1.21 4.98
C LEU A 195 11.90 0.57 4.26
N SER A 196 12.07 0.81 2.97
CA SER A 196 13.28 0.37 2.29
C SER A 196 13.73 1.33 1.20
N LEU A 197 15.04 1.33 0.93
CA LEU A 197 15.66 2.09 -0.17
C LEU A 197 16.76 1.26 -0.83
N GLY A 198 17.13 1.65 -2.04
CA GLY A 198 18.40 1.24 -2.64
C GLY A 198 19.55 2.12 -2.11
N ASP A 199 20.72 1.51 -1.83
CA ASP A 199 21.91 2.15 -1.27
C ASP A 199 22.54 3.23 -2.18
N LYS A 200 22.01 3.38 -3.41
CA LYS A 200 22.45 4.38 -4.39
C LYS A 200 21.38 5.43 -4.69
N GLU A 201 20.19 5.38 -4.08
CA GLU A 201 19.10 6.32 -4.37
C GLU A 201 19.46 7.76 -3.99
N ARG A 202 20.18 7.96 -2.89
CA ARG A 202 20.68 9.28 -2.51
C ARG A 202 21.75 9.86 -3.46
N ARG A 203 22.35 9.03 -4.35
CA ARG A 203 23.41 9.46 -5.26
C ARG A 203 22.83 10.15 -6.50
N THR A 204 22.28 11.32 -6.31
CA THR A 204 21.68 12.15 -7.35
C THR A 204 22.24 13.58 -7.28
N ARG A 205 22.17 14.30 -8.42
CA ARG A 205 22.53 15.73 -8.46
C ARG A 205 21.41 16.64 -7.97
N ASN A 206 20.19 16.12 -7.89
CA ASN A 206 19.06 16.88 -7.36
C ASN A 206 19.11 16.87 -5.83
N PRO A 207 19.30 18.04 -5.18
CA PRO A 207 19.48 18.13 -3.73
C PRO A 207 18.23 17.70 -2.95
N LEU A 208 17.04 17.82 -3.55
CA LEU A 208 15.80 17.38 -2.94
C LEU A 208 15.75 15.85 -2.88
N LEU A 209 15.98 15.18 -4.01
CA LEU A 209 15.98 13.71 -4.06
C LEU A 209 17.10 13.08 -3.21
N ALA A 210 18.23 13.79 -3.04
CA ALA A 210 19.35 13.30 -2.23
C ALA A 210 19.00 13.12 -0.74
N GLN A 211 17.93 13.77 -0.25
CA GLN A 211 17.48 13.69 1.14
C GLN A 211 16.71 12.40 1.46
N VAL A 212 16.37 11.60 0.45
CA VAL A 212 15.48 10.44 0.63
C VAL A 212 15.95 9.47 1.71
N GLU A 213 17.26 9.19 1.78
CA GLU A 213 17.79 8.24 2.76
C GLU A 213 17.78 8.83 4.17
N ASP A 214 18.24 10.08 4.32
CA ASP A 214 18.28 10.76 5.61
C ASP A 214 16.86 10.91 6.19
N ASN A 215 15.88 11.31 5.37
CA ASN A 215 14.48 11.40 5.78
C ASN A 215 13.88 10.01 6.12
N THR A 216 14.20 8.97 5.35
CA THR A 216 13.68 7.61 5.63
C THR A 216 14.20 7.09 6.97
N ILE A 217 15.49 7.28 7.25
CA ILE A 217 16.09 6.89 8.53
C ILE A 217 15.49 7.71 9.69
N GLU A 218 15.22 8.99 9.45
CA GLU A 218 14.60 9.85 10.47
C GLU A 218 13.16 9.41 10.76
N VAL A 219 12.37 9.06 9.74
CA VAL A 219 11.02 8.49 9.91
C VAL A 219 11.07 7.18 10.70
N GLU A 220 11.97 6.27 10.37
CA GLU A 220 12.13 5.02 11.13
C GLU A 220 12.40 5.30 12.60
N ARG A 221 13.38 6.15 12.92
CA ARG A 221 13.71 6.51 14.32
C ARG A 221 12.54 7.17 15.04
N TYR A 222 11.85 8.08 14.36
CA TYR A 222 10.70 8.80 14.91
C TYR A 222 9.55 7.86 15.27
N LEU A 223 9.23 6.91 14.40
CA LEU A 223 8.16 5.95 14.63
C LEU A 223 8.54 4.89 15.69
N CYS A 224 9.78 4.42 15.68
CA CYS A 224 10.30 3.54 16.75
C CYS A 224 10.20 4.21 18.12
N ALA A 225 10.50 5.50 18.22
CA ALA A 225 10.40 6.25 19.48
C ALA A 225 8.95 6.37 19.98
N GLN A 226 7.95 6.23 19.11
CA GLN A 226 6.53 6.16 19.45
C GLN A 226 6.04 4.74 19.78
N GLY A 227 6.93 3.74 19.78
CA GLY A 227 6.59 2.35 20.07
C GLY A 227 6.01 1.56 18.89
N ILE A 228 6.06 2.12 17.67
CA ILE A 228 5.62 1.42 16.46
C ILE A 228 6.75 0.50 16.00
N ASN A 229 6.41 -0.76 15.70
CA ASN A 229 7.38 -1.71 15.16
C ASN A 229 7.80 -1.28 13.74
N THR A 230 8.94 -0.62 13.63
CA THR A 230 9.41 -0.03 12.38
C THR A 230 10.78 -0.58 12.01
N ILE A 231 11.00 -0.86 10.73
CA ILE A 231 12.30 -1.28 10.20
C ILE A 231 12.66 -0.48 8.95
N TYR A 232 13.92 -0.13 8.81
CA TYR A 232 14.51 0.35 7.57
C TYR A 232 15.46 -0.70 7.00
N GLU A 233 15.23 -1.11 5.75
CA GLU A 233 16.07 -2.05 4.99
C GLU A 233 16.78 -1.34 3.84
N SER A 234 18.12 -1.30 3.88
CA SER A 234 18.94 -0.82 2.76
C SER A 234 19.20 -1.98 1.80
N ASN A 235 18.88 -1.78 0.52
CA ASN A 235 19.05 -2.77 -0.53
C ASN A 235 20.14 -2.37 -1.52
N PRO A 236 20.88 -3.30 -2.15
CA PRO A 236 21.84 -2.93 -3.18
C PRO A 236 21.16 -2.32 -4.41
N GLY A 237 21.67 -1.19 -4.91
CA GLY A 237 21.25 -0.62 -6.20
C GLY A 237 20.56 0.72 -6.12
N ASN A 238 20.05 1.15 -7.26
CA ASN A 238 19.32 2.42 -7.42
C ASN A 238 17.80 2.23 -7.24
N HIS A 239 17.06 3.30 -7.50
CA HIS A 239 15.59 3.33 -7.39
C HIS A 239 14.85 2.23 -8.17
N TYR A 240 15.40 1.74 -9.27
CA TYR A 240 14.71 0.81 -10.17
C TYR A 240 15.12 -0.66 -9.99
N ARG A 241 16.12 -0.92 -9.16
CA ARG A 241 16.64 -2.28 -9.02
C ARG A 241 15.82 -3.08 -8.03
N ASP A 242 15.38 -4.27 -8.48
CA ASP A 242 14.67 -5.26 -7.65
C ASP A 242 13.43 -4.68 -6.93
N ALA A 243 12.69 -3.79 -7.62
CA ALA A 243 11.55 -3.06 -7.05
C ALA A 243 10.48 -4.01 -6.48
N GLU A 244 10.10 -5.01 -7.24
CA GLU A 244 9.08 -5.99 -6.88
C GLU A 244 9.52 -6.84 -5.67
N LEU A 245 10.79 -7.25 -5.65
CA LEU A 245 11.36 -8.00 -4.53
C LEU A 245 11.39 -7.17 -3.24
N ARG A 246 11.68 -5.86 -3.32
CA ARG A 246 11.65 -4.97 -2.15
C ARG A 246 10.25 -4.86 -1.55
N VAL A 247 9.23 -4.71 -2.40
CA VAL A 247 7.83 -4.73 -1.96
C VAL A 247 7.50 -6.08 -1.32
N ALA A 248 7.85 -7.19 -1.98
CA ALA A 248 7.59 -8.53 -1.47
C ALA A 248 8.25 -8.78 -0.10
N ARG A 249 9.48 -8.30 0.11
CA ARG A 249 10.16 -8.37 1.42
C ARG A 249 9.41 -7.61 2.50
N GLY A 250 8.93 -6.41 2.19
CA GLY A 250 8.10 -5.62 3.10
C GLY A 250 6.80 -6.34 3.44
N ILE A 251 6.11 -6.90 2.45
CA ILE A 251 4.90 -7.70 2.65
C ILE A 251 5.22 -8.89 3.57
N ARG A 252 6.27 -9.66 3.27
CA ARG A 252 6.65 -10.81 4.08
C ARG A 252 6.94 -10.42 5.53
N TRP A 253 7.73 -9.36 5.74
CA TRP A 253 8.07 -8.89 7.07
C TRP A 253 6.81 -8.51 7.87
N THR A 254 5.91 -7.72 7.26
CA THR A 254 4.67 -7.24 7.91
C THR A 254 3.70 -8.39 8.24
N LEU A 255 3.72 -9.48 7.48
CA LEU A 255 2.84 -10.63 7.72
C LEU A 255 3.31 -11.57 8.83
N ILE A 256 4.60 -11.52 9.21
CA ILE A 256 5.19 -12.45 10.21
C ILE A 256 5.32 -11.84 11.61
N ILE A 257 5.06 -10.55 11.78
CA ILE A 257 5.12 -9.84 13.06
C ILE A 257 3.76 -9.77 13.77
#